data_6b63d48b9df636908c9304c6a50af810
#
_entry.id   6b63d48b9df636908c9304c6a50af810
#
_cell.length_a   1.000
_cell.length_b   1.000
_cell.length_c   1.000
_cell.angle_alpha   90.00
_cell.angle_beta   90.00
_cell.angle_gamma   90.00
#
_symmetry.space_group_name_H-M   'P 1'
#
loop_
_entity.id
_entity.type
_entity.pdbx_description
1 polymer ?
#
loop_
_entity_poly.entity_id
_entity_poly.type
_entity_poly.pdbx_seq_one_letter_code
_entity_poly.pdbx_strand_id
1 'polypeptide(L)'
;MTPDEFVESVREDNDTALSRLSSSKSLYAATGGELESEEVLHAAADAEHAAAETFADWAADEGTDTPAGETFADAADQEREHYETVLGELGEHEPSDDVSAMQAYLRDLDTTVERVGGMVGRVLATEKSKEQYTGFFTGQADPMTASTFRDLKDDLEGQLHDARDLLAEVCEDEADWETAKDAADAAIQAAYDEYTEQLESMGVNPKPVC
;
A
#
# COMPACT_ATOMS: atom_id res chain seq x y z
N MET A 1 -12.06 21.47 -1.36
CA MET A 1 -12.30 20.01 -1.19
C MET A 1 -12.13 19.66 0.28
N THR A 2 -12.87 18.70 0.82
CA THR A 2 -12.61 18.14 2.15
C THR A 2 -11.77 16.87 2.03
N PRO A 3 -11.05 16.44 3.11
CA PRO A 3 -10.30 15.19 3.07
C PRO A 3 -11.15 13.95 2.74
N ASP A 4 -12.39 13.90 3.20
CA ASP A 4 -13.31 12.80 2.88
C ASP A 4 -13.71 12.79 1.40
N GLU A 5 -14.04 13.97 0.84
CA GLU A 5 -14.32 14.13 -0.60
C GLU A 5 -13.08 13.76 -1.45
N PHE A 6 -11.88 14.07 -0.96
CA PHE A 6 -10.63 13.69 -1.62
C PHE A 6 -10.48 12.18 -1.71
N VAL A 7 -10.57 11.46 -0.58
CA VAL A 7 -10.44 10.00 -0.57
C VAL A 7 -11.53 9.32 -1.41
N GLU A 8 -12.76 9.83 -1.38
CA GLU A 8 -13.85 9.31 -2.21
C GLU A 8 -13.56 9.52 -3.71
N SER A 9 -13.08 10.71 -4.10
CA SER A 9 -12.68 11.01 -5.47
C SER A 9 -11.54 10.11 -5.96
N VAL A 10 -10.51 9.87 -5.14
CA VAL A 10 -9.41 8.95 -5.48
C VAL A 10 -9.93 7.53 -5.67
N ARG A 11 -10.83 7.04 -4.81
CA ARG A 11 -11.47 5.72 -4.95
C ARG A 11 -12.30 5.59 -6.22
N GLU A 12 -13.11 6.61 -6.54
CA GLU A 12 -13.98 6.60 -7.72
C GLU A 12 -13.16 6.61 -9.02
N ASP A 13 -12.17 7.48 -9.11
CA ASP A 13 -11.35 7.62 -10.32
C ASP A 13 -10.45 6.39 -10.55
N ASN A 14 -10.09 5.66 -9.48
CA ASN A 14 -9.28 4.44 -9.54
C ASN A 14 -10.08 3.14 -9.35
N ASP A 15 -11.42 3.16 -9.46
CA ASP A 15 -12.27 1.99 -9.21
C ASP A 15 -11.82 0.75 -10.01
N THR A 16 -11.47 0.93 -11.27
CA THR A 16 -10.99 -0.16 -12.13
C THR A 16 -9.67 -0.75 -11.61
N ALA A 17 -8.67 0.08 -11.29
CA ALA A 17 -7.37 -0.37 -10.81
C ALA A 17 -7.53 -1.10 -9.46
N LEU A 18 -8.21 -0.47 -8.50
CA LEU A 18 -8.47 -1.04 -7.18
C LEU A 18 -9.27 -2.35 -7.25
N SER A 19 -10.27 -2.43 -8.15
CA SER A 19 -11.01 -3.67 -8.40
C SER A 19 -10.14 -4.78 -8.97
N ARG A 20 -9.12 -4.47 -9.78
CA ARG A 20 -8.15 -5.45 -10.29
C ARG A 20 -7.19 -5.90 -9.20
N LEU A 21 -6.66 -4.96 -8.44
CA LEU A 21 -5.79 -5.25 -7.29
C LEU A 21 -6.50 -6.10 -6.22
N SER A 22 -7.82 -6.00 -6.10
CA SER A 22 -8.61 -6.86 -5.22
C SER A 22 -8.96 -8.23 -5.80
N SER A 23 -8.45 -8.61 -6.98
CA SER A 23 -8.69 -9.92 -7.56
C SER A 23 -7.65 -10.96 -7.13
N SER A 24 -8.00 -12.25 -7.15
CA SER A 24 -7.04 -13.33 -6.86
C SER A 24 -5.84 -13.38 -7.82
N LYS A 25 -5.91 -12.72 -8.97
CA LYS A 25 -4.78 -12.58 -9.89
C LYS A 25 -3.70 -11.62 -9.34
N SER A 26 -4.06 -10.68 -8.46
CA SER A 26 -3.11 -9.80 -7.82
C SER A 26 -2.11 -10.58 -6.97
N LEU A 27 -2.61 -11.51 -6.17
CA LEU A 27 -1.74 -12.38 -5.39
C LEU A 27 -0.88 -13.28 -6.28
N TYR A 28 -1.46 -13.83 -7.36
CA TYR A 28 -0.72 -14.64 -8.33
C TYR A 28 0.40 -13.84 -9.01
N ALA A 29 0.15 -12.56 -9.31
CA ALA A 29 1.17 -11.66 -9.84
C ALA A 29 2.28 -11.41 -8.82
N ALA A 30 1.93 -11.02 -7.60
CA ALA A 30 2.88 -10.68 -6.54
C ALA A 30 3.81 -11.82 -6.12
N THR A 31 3.37 -13.08 -6.31
CA THR A 31 4.17 -14.29 -5.97
C THR A 31 4.84 -14.93 -7.18
N GLY A 32 4.90 -14.25 -8.33
CA GLY A 32 5.46 -14.83 -9.56
C GLY A 32 4.74 -16.11 -10.04
N GLY A 33 3.48 -16.30 -9.61
CA GLY A 33 2.67 -17.48 -9.93
C GLY A 33 2.74 -18.60 -8.90
N GLU A 34 3.53 -18.48 -7.86
CA GLU A 34 3.71 -19.50 -6.83
C GLU A 34 2.79 -19.19 -5.62
N LEU A 35 1.60 -19.81 -5.61
CA LEU A 35 0.59 -19.63 -4.56
C LEU A 35 0.82 -20.62 -3.39
N GLU A 36 2.02 -20.55 -2.81
CA GLU A 36 2.38 -21.28 -1.60
C GLU A 36 2.37 -20.32 -0.40
N SER A 37 2.09 -20.80 0.81
CA SER A 37 1.97 -19.96 2.00
C SER A 37 3.24 -19.18 2.29
N GLU A 38 4.39 -19.80 2.10
CA GLU A 38 5.71 -19.18 2.32
C GLU A 38 5.94 -18.01 1.36
N GLU A 39 5.67 -18.19 0.07
CA GLU A 39 5.82 -17.14 -0.97
C GLU A 39 4.88 -15.96 -0.73
N VAL A 40 3.65 -16.23 -0.28
CA VAL A 40 2.68 -15.17 0.06
C VAL A 40 3.15 -14.37 1.28
N LEU A 41 3.73 -15.03 2.29
CA LEU A 41 4.29 -14.36 3.47
C LEU A 41 5.55 -13.57 3.12
N HIS A 42 6.42 -14.08 2.23
CA HIS A 42 7.58 -13.33 1.72
C HIS A 42 7.14 -12.04 1.01
N ALA A 43 6.20 -12.14 0.07
CA ALA A 43 5.67 -10.96 -0.62
C ALA A 43 5.03 -9.94 0.34
N ALA A 44 4.34 -10.41 1.38
CA ALA A 44 3.79 -9.55 2.41
C ALA A 44 4.91 -8.88 3.23
N ALA A 45 5.91 -9.64 3.69
CA ALA A 45 7.03 -9.11 4.46
C ALA A 45 7.83 -8.05 3.68
N ASP A 46 8.13 -8.30 2.42
CA ASP A 46 8.79 -7.32 1.54
C ASP A 46 8.00 -6.02 1.42
N ALA A 47 6.67 -6.12 1.27
CA ALA A 47 5.80 -4.95 1.15
C ALA A 47 5.76 -4.09 2.42
N GLU A 48 5.66 -4.72 3.61
CA GLU A 48 5.67 -4.01 4.89
C GLU A 48 7.05 -3.37 5.16
N HIS A 49 8.13 -4.11 4.92
CA HIS A 49 9.50 -3.59 5.08
C HIS A 49 9.75 -2.37 4.18
N ALA A 50 9.44 -2.47 2.89
CA ALA A 50 9.64 -1.37 1.94
C ALA A 50 8.81 -0.13 2.30
N ALA A 51 7.60 -0.31 2.83
CA ALA A 51 6.77 0.78 3.30
C ALA A 51 7.34 1.44 4.56
N ALA A 52 7.81 0.65 5.53
CA ALA A 52 8.45 1.17 6.74
C ALA A 52 9.66 2.04 6.41
N GLU A 53 10.51 1.62 5.47
CA GLU A 53 11.64 2.40 5.01
C GLU A 53 11.21 3.71 4.32
N THR A 54 10.25 3.65 3.40
CA THR A 54 9.76 4.82 2.68
C THR A 54 9.19 5.88 3.63
N PHE A 55 8.37 5.48 4.59
CA PHE A 55 7.81 6.41 5.57
C PHE A 55 8.88 6.93 6.55
N ALA A 56 9.86 6.11 6.93
CA ALA A 56 10.97 6.55 7.76
C ALA A 56 11.84 7.61 7.06
N ASP A 57 12.11 7.45 5.78
CA ASP A 57 12.83 8.43 4.97
C ASP A 57 12.03 9.74 4.86
N TRP A 58 10.73 9.68 4.61
CA TRP A 58 9.87 10.86 4.58
C TRP A 58 9.84 11.58 5.93
N ALA A 59 9.71 10.84 7.04
CA ALA A 59 9.74 11.42 8.39
C ALA A 59 11.05 12.14 8.68
N ALA A 60 12.18 11.58 8.22
CA ALA A 60 13.50 12.18 8.38
C ALA A 60 13.63 13.48 7.56
N ASP A 61 13.10 13.51 6.34
CA ASP A 61 13.14 14.67 5.45
C ASP A 61 12.24 15.81 5.96
N GLU A 62 11.03 15.50 6.44
CA GLU A 62 10.07 16.48 6.96
C GLU A 62 10.48 17.05 8.34
N GLY A 63 11.23 16.26 9.10
CA GLY A 63 11.67 16.58 10.47
C GLY A 63 10.64 16.21 11.52
N THR A 64 11.13 15.61 12.61
CA THR A 64 10.31 15.01 13.68
C THR A 64 9.48 16.00 14.51
N ASP A 65 9.68 17.29 14.34
CA ASP A 65 8.95 18.35 15.08
C ASP A 65 7.81 18.97 14.22
N THR A 66 7.50 18.37 13.05
CA THR A 66 6.43 18.82 12.15
C THR A 66 5.27 17.82 12.13
N PRO A 67 4.01 18.25 11.89
CA PRO A 67 2.88 17.34 11.77
C PRO A 67 3.11 16.25 10.71
N ALA A 68 3.70 16.60 9.57
CA ALA A 68 4.03 15.64 8.51
C ALA A 68 5.08 14.62 8.98
N GLY A 69 6.16 15.08 9.62
CA GLY A 69 7.19 14.21 10.17
C GLY A 69 6.66 13.27 11.25
N GLU A 70 5.77 13.72 12.13
CA GLU A 70 5.11 12.89 13.13
C GLU A 70 4.21 11.84 12.44
N THR A 71 3.35 12.25 11.50
CA THR A 71 2.46 11.34 10.76
C THR A 71 3.23 10.24 10.02
N PHE A 72 4.31 10.60 9.33
CA PHE A 72 5.11 9.61 8.60
C PHE A 72 5.94 8.72 9.53
N ALA A 73 6.39 9.24 10.70
CA ALA A 73 7.09 8.44 11.70
C ALA A 73 6.14 7.38 12.32
N ASP A 74 4.92 7.78 12.66
CA ASP A 74 3.91 6.87 13.20
C ASP A 74 3.54 5.78 12.16
N ALA A 75 3.40 6.15 10.88
CA ALA A 75 3.19 5.20 9.80
C ALA A 75 4.39 4.24 9.64
N ALA A 76 5.63 4.75 9.71
CA ALA A 76 6.83 3.91 9.63
C ALA A 76 6.91 2.91 10.79
N ASP A 77 6.57 3.34 12.01
CA ASP A 77 6.57 2.47 13.18
C ASP A 77 5.48 1.39 13.06
N GLN A 78 4.28 1.75 12.59
CA GLN A 78 3.21 0.80 12.35
C GLN A 78 3.58 -0.25 11.28
N GLU A 79 4.17 0.18 10.13
CA GLU A 79 4.61 -0.76 9.10
C GLU A 79 5.74 -1.68 9.60
N ARG A 80 6.58 -1.20 10.51
CA ARG A 80 7.61 -2.01 11.19
C ARG A 80 6.98 -3.09 12.10
N GLU A 81 5.93 -2.73 12.83
CA GLU A 81 5.15 -3.67 13.64
C GLU A 81 4.42 -4.70 12.76
N HIS A 82 3.88 -4.28 11.61
CA HIS A 82 3.30 -5.18 10.61
C HIS A 82 4.33 -6.17 10.07
N TYR A 83 5.52 -5.68 9.70
CA TYR A 83 6.62 -6.53 9.25
C TYR A 83 7.01 -7.58 10.31
N GLU A 84 7.19 -7.17 11.57
CA GLU A 84 7.49 -8.09 12.68
C GLU A 84 6.36 -9.12 12.90
N THR A 85 5.11 -8.70 12.73
CA THR A 85 3.95 -9.58 12.83
C THR A 85 3.96 -10.64 11.72
N VAL A 86 4.26 -10.26 10.47
CA VAL A 86 4.40 -11.20 9.34
C VAL A 86 5.58 -12.13 9.56
N LEU A 87 6.71 -11.64 10.09
CA LEU A 87 7.86 -12.49 10.47
C LEU A 87 7.50 -13.53 11.54
N GLY A 88 6.57 -13.21 12.44
CA GLY A 88 6.04 -14.18 13.41
C GLY A 88 5.40 -15.42 12.77
N GLU A 89 4.81 -15.26 11.57
CA GLU A 89 4.22 -16.35 10.78
C GLU A 89 5.23 -17.01 9.82
N LEU A 90 6.18 -16.24 9.28
CA LEU A 90 7.14 -16.69 8.27
C LEU A 90 8.42 -17.30 8.90
N GLY A 91 8.92 -16.69 9.96
CA GLY A 91 10.20 -17.00 10.59
C GLY A 91 11.32 -16.07 10.10
N GLU A 92 12.31 -16.61 9.38
CA GLU A 92 13.44 -15.83 8.88
C GLU A 92 13.10 -15.23 7.49
N HIS A 93 13.43 -13.95 7.31
CA HIS A 93 13.25 -13.23 6.06
C HIS A 93 14.43 -12.30 5.82
N GLU A 94 14.92 -12.27 4.59
CA GLU A 94 15.90 -11.30 4.10
C GLU A 94 15.15 -10.40 3.11
N PRO A 95 14.96 -9.11 3.44
CA PRO A 95 14.19 -8.20 2.58
C PRO A 95 14.78 -8.10 1.18
N SER A 96 13.92 -8.06 0.18
CA SER A 96 14.31 -7.90 -1.20
C SER A 96 14.92 -6.52 -1.48
N ASP A 97 16.00 -6.48 -2.26
CA ASP A 97 16.52 -5.22 -2.81
C ASP A 97 15.59 -4.65 -3.91
N ASP A 98 14.75 -5.50 -4.51
CA ASP A 98 13.77 -5.10 -5.54
C ASP A 98 12.50 -4.55 -4.87
N VAL A 99 12.27 -3.26 -4.99
CA VAL A 99 11.05 -2.61 -4.50
C VAL A 99 9.97 -2.59 -5.57
N SER A 100 8.70 -2.67 -5.16
CA SER A 100 7.57 -2.56 -6.09
C SER A 100 7.54 -1.21 -6.80
N ALA A 101 6.91 -1.15 -7.98
CA ALA A 101 6.78 0.08 -8.74
C ALA A 101 6.08 1.19 -7.95
N MET A 102 5.10 0.83 -7.11
CA MET A 102 4.45 1.78 -6.21
C MET A 102 5.45 2.35 -5.20
N GLN A 103 6.25 1.53 -4.55
CA GLN A 103 7.24 2.01 -3.58
C GLN A 103 8.34 2.84 -4.25
N ALA A 104 8.79 2.46 -5.45
CA ALA A 104 9.73 3.26 -6.22
C ALA A 104 9.17 4.65 -6.54
N TYR A 105 7.90 4.72 -6.98
CA TYR A 105 7.21 5.98 -7.19
C TYR A 105 7.10 6.84 -5.92
N LEU A 106 6.71 6.24 -4.80
CA LEU A 106 6.57 6.96 -3.53
C LEU A 106 7.90 7.56 -3.06
N ARG A 107 9.01 6.84 -3.23
CA ARG A 107 10.36 7.31 -2.86
C ARG A 107 10.83 8.50 -3.70
N ASP A 108 10.27 8.72 -4.88
CA ASP A 108 10.58 9.84 -5.78
C ASP A 108 9.73 11.11 -5.47
N LEU A 109 8.82 11.07 -4.49
CA LEU A 109 8.00 12.22 -4.12
C LEU A 109 8.78 13.21 -3.24
N ASP A 110 8.78 14.48 -3.65
CA ASP A 110 9.63 15.52 -3.05
C ASP A 110 8.90 16.39 -2.02
N THR A 111 7.61 16.70 -2.24
CA THR A 111 6.87 17.65 -1.40
C THR A 111 5.93 16.97 -0.41
N THR A 112 5.67 17.62 0.73
CA THR A 112 4.73 17.13 1.74
C THR A 112 3.35 16.83 1.16
N VAL A 113 2.87 17.68 0.25
CA VAL A 113 1.56 17.52 -0.41
C VAL A 113 1.53 16.27 -1.30
N GLU A 114 2.59 16.04 -2.08
CA GLU A 114 2.72 14.81 -2.87
C GLU A 114 2.79 13.58 -1.98
N ARG A 115 3.61 13.60 -0.92
CA ARG A 115 3.80 12.49 0.01
C ARG A 115 2.51 12.09 0.71
N VAL A 116 1.74 13.04 1.21
CA VAL A 116 0.45 12.69 1.85
C VAL A 116 -0.56 12.16 0.85
N GLY A 117 -0.60 12.70 -0.38
CA GLY A 117 -1.39 12.14 -1.48
C GLY A 117 -0.96 10.70 -1.80
N GLY A 118 0.35 10.49 -1.98
CA GLY A 118 0.94 9.17 -2.21
C GLY A 118 0.64 8.18 -1.09
N MET A 119 0.66 8.62 0.19
CA MET A 119 0.25 7.82 1.34
C MET A 119 -1.20 7.34 1.21
N VAL A 120 -2.14 8.22 0.83
CA VAL A 120 -3.53 7.82 0.59
C VAL A 120 -3.62 6.77 -0.52
N GLY A 121 -2.96 7.01 -1.67
CA GLY A 121 -2.95 6.06 -2.79
C GLY A 121 -2.40 4.69 -2.38
N ARG A 122 -1.29 4.68 -1.64
CA ARG A 122 -0.67 3.46 -1.09
C ARG A 122 -1.63 2.73 -0.16
N VAL A 123 -2.25 3.41 0.80
CA VAL A 123 -3.17 2.78 1.75
C VAL A 123 -4.33 2.10 1.02
N LEU A 124 -4.94 2.78 0.03
CA LEU A 124 -6.05 2.24 -0.75
C LEU A 124 -5.65 1.00 -1.57
N ALA A 125 -4.44 0.98 -2.14
CA ALA A 125 -3.94 -0.18 -2.87
C ALA A 125 -3.58 -1.34 -1.92
N THR A 126 -2.90 -1.05 -0.80
CA THR A 126 -2.47 -2.05 0.19
C THR A 126 -3.67 -2.71 0.89
N GLU A 127 -4.75 -1.97 1.13
CA GLU A 127 -6.02 -2.55 1.61
C GLU A 127 -6.45 -3.73 0.74
N LYS A 128 -6.29 -3.62 -0.59
CA LYS A 128 -6.66 -4.71 -1.52
C LYS A 128 -5.71 -5.91 -1.43
N SER A 129 -4.42 -5.67 -1.25
CA SER A 129 -3.45 -6.76 -1.03
C SER A 129 -3.74 -7.53 0.26
N LYS A 130 -3.98 -6.83 1.38
CA LYS A 130 -4.29 -7.46 2.67
C LYS A 130 -5.63 -8.24 2.62
N GLU A 131 -6.62 -7.79 1.84
CA GLU A 131 -7.83 -8.56 1.54
C GLU A 131 -7.52 -9.87 0.81
N GLN A 132 -6.58 -9.86 -0.13
CA GLN A 132 -6.17 -11.07 -0.86
C GLN A 132 -5.40 -12.05 0.04
N TYR A 133 -4.49 -11.56 0.89
CA TYR A 133 -3.80 -12.41 1.86
C TYR A 133 -4.80 -13.07 2.83
N THR A 134 -5.74 -12.30 3.37
CA THR A 134 -6.83 -12.83 4.22
C THR A 134 -7.64 -13.91 3.51
N GLY A 135 -8.00 -13.67 2.25
CA GLY A 135 -8.74 -14.62 1.41
C GLY A 135 -7.95 -15.90 1.13
N PHE A 136 -6.67 -15.76 0.83
CA PHE A 136 -5.77 -16.88 0.57
C PHE A 136 -5.64 -17.81 1.79
N PHE A 137 -5.27 -17.28 2.96
CA PHE A 137 -5.11 -18.09 4.17
C PHE A 137 -6.43 -18.68 4.67
N THR A 138 -7.56 -18.00 4.44
CA THR A 138 -8.89 -18.59 4.65
C THR A 138 -9.10 -19.82 3.75
N GLY A 139 -8.70 -19.73 2.47
CA GLY A 139 -8.75 -20.84 1.51
C GLY A 139 -7.83 -21.99 1.86
N GLN A 140 -6.68 -21.72 2.49
CA GLN A 140 -5.73 -22.73 2.98
C GLN A 140 -6.18 -23.39 4.30
N ALA A 141 -7.33 -23.02 4.84
CA ALA A 141 -7.82 -23.44 6.14
C ALA A 141 -6.88 -23.05 7.31
N ASP A 142 -6.20 -21.93 7.17
CA ASP A 142 -5.39 -21.30 8.20
C ASP A 142 -6.07 -20.02 8.74
N PRO A 143 -7.00 -20.16 9.69
CA PRO A 143 -7.75 -19.02 10.22
C PRO A 143 -6.91 -18.10 11.11
N MET A 144 -5.77 -18.57 11.62
CA MET A 144 -4.90 -17.75 12.47
C MET A 144 -4.17 -16.72 11.61
N THR A 145 -3.46 -17.14 10.59
CA THR A 145 -2.79 -16.24 9.64
C THR A 145 -3.79 -15.35 8.89
N ALA A 146 -4.97 -15.89 8.54
CA ALA A 146 -6.05 -15.06 7.98
C ALA A 146 -6.55 -13.97 8.96
N SER A 147 -6.55 -14.23 10.28
CA SER A 147 -6.90 -13.21 11.28
C SER A 147 -5.81 -12.15 11.37
N THR A 148 -4.56 -12.55 11.39
CA THR A 148 -3.41 -11.64 11.37
C THR A 148 -3.55 -10.62 10.23
N PHE A 149 -3.74 -11.05 8.99
CA PHE A 149 -3.91 -10.12 7.86
C PHE A 149 -5.18 -9.27 7.92
N ARG A 150 -6.22 -9.73 8.58
CA ARG A 150 -7.42 -8.91 8.81
C ARG A 150 -7.12 -7.78 9.80
N ASP A 151 -6.42 -8.09 10.87
CA ASP A 151 -6.02 -7.10 11.87
C ASP A 151 -5.06 -6.06 11.24
N LEU A 152 -4.04 -6.49 10.47
CA LEU A 152 -3.15 -5.59 9.72
C LEU A 152 -3.91 -4.71 8.70
N LYS A 153 -5.01 -5.22 8.11
CA LYS A 153 -5.84 -4.41 7.22
C LYS A 153 -6.63 -3.36 8.01
N ASP A 154 -7.17 -3.73 9.16
CA ASP A 154 -7.97 -2.82 9.97
C ASP A 154 -7.12 -1.65 10.50
N ASP A 155 -5.82 -1.84 10.74
CA ASP A 155 -4.87 -0.79 11.12
C ASP A 155 -4.69 0.28 10.02
N LEU A 156 -4.90 -0.06 8.74
CA LEU A 156 -4.85 0.92 7.65
C LEU A 156 -5.93 2.02 7.74
N GLU A 157 -7.03 1.78 8.47
CA GLU A 157 -8.02 2.83 8.73
C GLU A 157 -7.43 3.97 9.57
N GLY A 158 -6.51 3.65 10.49
CA GLY A 158 -5.76 4.63 11.26
C GLY A 158 -4.87 5.48 10.36
N GLN A 159 -4.04 4.84 9.52
CA GLN A 159 -3.19 5.57 8.57
C GLN A 159 -4.00 6.48 7.63
N LEU A 160 -5.16 6.01 7.17
CA LEU A 160 -6.02 6.81 6.31
C LEU A 160 -6.66 7.99 7.06
N HIS A 161 -6.93 7.85 8.36
CA HIS A 161 -7.39 8.93 9.21
C HIS A 161 -6.29 9.99 9.38
N ASP A 162 -5.08 9.59 9.74
CA ASP A 162 -3.95 10.50 9.93
C ASP A 162 -3.58 11.22 8.62
N ALA A 163 -3.63 10.52 7.49
CA ALA A 163 -3.44 11.14 6.18
C ALA A 163 -4.52 12.20 5.86
N ARG A 164 -5.79 11.97 6.25
CA ARG A 164 -6.87 12.99 6.10
C ARG A 164 -6.61 14.21 6.95
N ASP A 165 -6.19 14.03 8.18
CA ASP A 165 -5.89 15.14 9.08
C ASP A 165 -4.70 15.94 8.54
N LEU A 166 -3.65 15.28 8.07
CA LEU A 166 -2.51 15.95 7.45
C LEU A 166 -2.88 16.67 6.15
N LEU A 167 -3.70 16.08 5.28
CA LEU A 167 -4.22 16.76 4.07
C LEU A 167 -4.94 18.07 4.41
N ALA A 168 -5.75 18.07 5.48
CA ALA A 168 -6.46 19.28 5.93
C ALA A 168 -5.51 20.39 6.42
N GLU A 169 -4.30 20.02 6.87
CA GLU A 169 -3.30 20.97 7.36
C GLU A 169 -2.42 21.52 6.22
N VAL A 170 -2.06 20.67 5.23
CA VAL A 170 -1.05 21.02 4.22
C VAL A 170 -1.65 21.52 2.91
N CYS A 171 -2.90 21.18 2.58
CA CYS A 171 -3.55 21.65 1.36
C CYS A 171 -4.23 22.99 1.60
N GLU A 172 -3.57 24.08 1.20
CA GLU A 172 -4.04 25.45 1.42
C GLU A 172 -4.99 25.93 0.31
N ASP A 173 -4.80 25.45 -0.91
CA ASP A 173 -5.59 25.86 -2.09
C ASP A 173 -5.95 24.69 -3.01
N GLU A 174 -6.64 24.98 -4.13
CA GLU A 174 -7.09 23.96 -5.09
C GLU A 174 -5.91 23.25 -5.78
N ALA A 175 -4.79 23.94 -5.99
CA ALA A 175 -3.62 23.35 -6.64
C ALA A 175 -2.94 22.32 -5.73
N ASP A 176 -2.93 22.52 -4.42
CA ASP A 176 -2.41 21.53 -3.47
C ASP A 176 -3.27 20.26 -3.49
N TRP A 177 -4.61 20.40 -3.50
CA TRP A 177 -5.52 19.26 -3.62
C TRP A 177 -5.36 18.50 -4.94
N GLU A 178 -5.11 19.21 -6.05
CA GLU A 178 -4.82 18.58 -7.34
C GLU A 178 -3.48 17.83 -7.29
N THR A 179 -2.44 18.43 -6.71
CA THR A 179 -1.12 17.81 -6.55
C THR A 179 -1.20 16.53 -5.69
N ALA A 180 -1.88 16.59 -4.54
CA ALA A 180 -2.09 15.41 -3.70
C ALA A 180 -2.86 14.32 -4.43
N LYS A 181 -3.89 14.71 -5.23
CA LYS A 181 -4.68 13.75 -5.98
C LYS A 181 -3.87 13.08 -7.08
N ASP A 182 -3.10 13.84 -7.83
CA ASP A 182 -2.24 13.29 -8.88
C ASP A 182 -1.24 12.28 -8.28
N ALA A 183 -0.69 12.57 -7.10
CA ALA A 183 0.21 11.65 -6.41
C ALA A 183 -0.50 10.37 -5.92
N ALA A 184 -1.72 10.49 -5.40
CA ALA A 184 -2.51 9.33 -4.98
C ALA A 184 -2.88 8.43 -6.17
N ASP A 185 -3.36 9.04 -7.26
CA ASP A 185 -3.74 8.34 -8.49
C ASP A 185 -2.52 7.64 -9.11
N ALA A 186 -1.36 8.30 -9.16
CA ALA A 186 -0.14 7.73 -9.70
C ALA A 186 0.40 6.56 -8.85
N ALA A 187 0.30 6.61 -7.52
CA ALA A 187 0.68 5.50 -6.65
C ALA A 187 -0.18 4.25 -6.91
N ILE A 188 -1.51 4.42 -7.03
CA ILE A 188 -2.42 3.32 -7.37
C ILE A 188 -2.14 2.80 -8.79
N GLN A 189 -1.90 3.72 -9.73
CA GLN A 189 -1.61 3.34 -11.12
C GLN A 189 -0.29 2.57 -11.24
N ALA A 190 0.75 2.96 -10.49
CA ALA A 190 2.02 2.23 -10.46
C ALA A 190 1.83 0.78 -9.98
N ALA A 191 1.05 0.57 -8.91
CA ALA A 191 0.71 -0.78 -8.45
C ALA A 191 -0.09 -1.58 -9.51
N TYR A 192 -1.01 -0.92 -10.21
CA TYR A 192 -1.81 -1.57 -11.24
C TYR A 192 -1.01 -1.92 -12.50
N ASP A 193 -0.09 -1.05 -12.91
CA ASP A 193 0.78 -1.29 -14.06
C ASP A 193 1.72 -2.47 -13.79
N GLU A 194 2.36 -2.51 -12.63
CA GLU A 194 3.19 -3.63 -12.20
C GLU A 194 2.39 -4.95 -12.19
N TYR A 195 1.20 -4.97 -11.58
CA TYR A 195 0.29 -6.10 -11.62
C TYR A 195 0.02 -6.58 -13.06
N THR A 196 -0.21 -5.64 -13.97
CA THR A 196 -0.50 -5.94 -15.38
C THR A 196 0.72 -6.52 -16.07
N GLU A 197 1.89 -5.91 -15.91
CA GLU A 197 3.16 -6.34 -16.49
C GLU A 197 3.57 -7.74 -15.99
N GLN A 198 3.43 -7.99 -14.69
CA GLN A 198 3.73 -9.31 -14.10
C GLN A 198 2.84 -10.39 -14.67
N LEU A 199 1.54 -10.18 -14.77
CA LEU A 199 0.63 -11.16 -15.38
C LEU A 199 0.93 -11.40 -16.86
N GLU A 200 1.17 -10.34 -17.63
CA GLU A 200 1.49 -10.45 -19.06
C GLU A 200 2.80 -11.19 -19.29
N SER A 201 3.82 -10.97 -18.45
CA SER A 201 5.09 -11.68 -18.50
C SER A 201 4.94 -13.19 -18.28
N MET A 202 3.96 -13.60 -17.48
CA MET A 202 3.58 -14.98 -17.23
C MET A 202 2.57 -15.52 -18.27
N GLY A 203 2.19 -14.74 -19.27
CA GLY A 203 1.21 -15.11 -20.30
C GLY A 203 -0.23 -15.14 -19.81
N VAL A 204 -0.52 -14.50 -18.67
CA VAL A 204 -1.85 -14.40 -18.08
C VAL A 204 -2.50 -13.07 -18.48
N ASN A 205 -3.76 -13.14 -18.97
CA ASN A 205 -4.49 -11.93 -19.32
C ASN A 205 -4.92 -11.16 -18.04
N PRO A 206 -4.50 -9.91 -17.82
CA PRO A 206 -4.88 -9.13 -16.64
C PRO A 206 -6.36 -8.74 -16.63
N LYS A 207 -7.06 -8.80 -17.79
CA LYS A 207 -8.50 -8.50 -17.88
C LYS A 207 -9.35 -9.59 -17.24
N PRO A 208 -10.56 -9.28 -16.73
CA PRO A 208 -11.44 -10.32 -16.21
C PRO A 208 -11.83 -11.27 -17.33
N VAL A 209 -11.98 -12.52 -16.96
CA VAL A 209 -12.71 -13.47 -17.80
C VAL A 209 -14.19 -13.17 -17.60
N CYS A 210 -14.85 -12.66 -18.63
CA CYS A 210 -16.30 -12.48 -18.66
C CYS A 210 -17.01 -13.82 -18.66
#